data_c974ae90dbd5b3c2fcfb1b432e5fb231
#
_entry.id   c974ae90dbd5b3c2fcfb1b432e5fb231
#
_cell.length_a   1.000
_cell.length_b   1.000
_cell.length_c   1.000
_cell.angle_alpha   90.00
_cell.angle_beta   90.00
_cell.angle_gamma   90.00
#
_symmetry.space_group_name_H-M   'P 1'
#
loop_
_entity.id
_entity.type
_entity.pdbx_description
1 polymer ?
#
loop_
_entity_poly.entity_id
_entity_poly.type
_entity_poly.pdbx_seq_one_letter_code
_entity_poly.pdbx_strand_id
1 'polypeptide(L)'
;MNSLEFTFDQLINEKNEKGNCLLEFPGKLKCNYFDDKEKELVINNKRLAITQKRYNKTYHYPISKSPFLNILYKDKLLEIVQSGKLELTNQIIKLVYFGDNEITVFFDKKNLDLKGWKIKDQYNNNINFSLKIVAKNDVFKKGTFKVPEIN
;
A
#
# COMPACT_ATOMS: atom_id res chain seq x y z
N MET A 1 -14.49 -4.92 -7.04
CA MET A 1 -13.07 -4.79 -7.42
C MET A 1 -12.26 -5.82 -6.69
N ASN A 2 -11.59 -6.72 -7.44
CA ASN A 2 -10.84 -7.84 -6.87
C ASN A 2 -9.33 -7.65 -6.92
N SER A 3 -8.85 -6.84 -7.86
CA SER A 3 -7.43 -6.56 -8.00
C SER A 3 -7.18 -5.15 -8.52
N LEU A 4 -5.97 -4.67 -8.27
CA LEU A 4 -5.50 -3.37 -8.76
C LEU A 4 -4.07 -3.50 -9.26
N GLU A 5 -3.76 -2.76 -10.31
CA GLU A 5 -2.40 -2.40 -10.66
C GLU A 5 -2.27 -0.89 -10.51
N PHE A 6 -1.22 -0.43 -9.85
CA PHE A 6 -1.02 1.00 -9.64
C PHE A 6 0.45 1.37 -9.55
N THR A 7 0.73 2.62 -9.90
CA THR A 7 2.02 3.24 -9.62
C THR A 7 1.92 4.05 -8.33
N PHE A 8 3.01 4.21 -7.62
CA PHE A 8 3.01 4.95 -6.37
C PHE A 8 4.20 5.87 -6.21
N ASP A 9 3.99 6.86 -5.36
CA ASP A 9 5.01 7.79 -4.87
C ASP A 9 4.84 7.87 -3.36
N GLN A 10 5.86 7.49 -2.61
CA GLN A 10 5.80 7.42 -1.16
C GLN A 10 6.88 8.30 -0.55
N LEU A 11 6.47 9.14 0.39
CA LEU A 11 7.38 9.95 1.18
C LEU A 11 7.31 9.49 2.63
N ILE A 12 8.40 8.93 3.14
CA ILE A 12 8.55 8.55 4.55
C ILE A 12 9.51 9.53 5.17
N ASN A 13 9.00 10.45 6.02
CA ASN A 13 9.74 11.59 6.52
C ASN A 13 10.33 12.38 5.33
N GLU A 14 11.63 12.29 5.08
CA GLU A 14 12.27 12.99 3.95
C GLU A 14 12.69 12.06 2.82
N LYS A 15 12.48 10.75 2.97
CA LYS A 15 12.88 9.75 1.97
C LYS A 15 11.73 9.50 0.98
N ASN A 16 12.02 9.72 -0.30
CA ASN A 16 11.06 9.48 -1.38
C ASN A 16 11.33 8.14 -2.04
N GLU A 17 10.26 7.36 -2.25
CA GLU A 17 10.32 6.07 -2.97
C GLU A 17 9.19 6.04 -4.00
N LYS A 18 9.50 5.48 -5.17
CA LYS A 18 8.54 5.31 -6.27
C LYS A 18 8.58 3.88 -6.77
N GLY A 19 7.49 3.44 -7.36
CA GLY A 19 7.44 2.11 -7.93
C GLY A 19 6.08 1.79 -8.51
N ASN A 20 5.87 0.49 -8.75
CA ASN A 20 4.57 0.00 -9.16
C ASN A 20 4.19 -1.25 -8.37
N CYS A 21 2.89 -1.45 -8.21
CA CYS A 21 2.36 -2.54 -7.40
C CYS A 21 1.23 -3.28 -8.11
N LEU A 22 1.15 -4.58 -7.81
CA LEU A 22 0.02 -5.43 -8.11
C LEU A 22 -0.62 -5.82 -6.76
N LEU A 23 -1.92 -5.63 -6.66
CA LEU A 23 -2.69 -5.96 -5.46
C LEU A 23 -3.84 -6.89 -5.82
N GLU A 24 -3.95 -7.99 -5.10
CA GLU A 24 -5.08 -8.91 -5.21
C GLU A 24 -5.70 -9.09 -3.84
N PHE A 25 -6.97 -8.71 -3.71
CA PHE A 25 -7.69 -8.87 -2.44
C PHE A 25 -8.12 -10.32 -2.23
N PRO A 26 -8.02 -10.83 -0.99
CA PRO A 26 -7.38 -10.20 0.16
C PRO A 26 -5.90 -10.56 0.30
N GLY A 27 -5.13 -9.62 0.79
CA GLY A 27 -3.84 -9.90 1.41
C GLY A 27 -2.66 -10.21 0.52
N LYS A 28 -2.75 -9.97 -0.80
CA LYS A 28 -1.64 -10.24 -1.74
C LYS A 28 -1.19 -8.97 -2.41
N LEU A 29 0.10 -8.67 -2.29
CA LEU A 29 0.70 -7.47 -2.85
C LEU A 29 2.10 -7.78 -3.36
N LYS A 30 2.44 -7.22 -4.52
CA LYS A 30 3.79 -7.26 -5.06
C LYS A 30 4.13 -5.88 -5.59
N CYS A 31 5.19 -5.28 -5.03
CA CYS A 31 5.66 -3.97 -5.46
C CYS A 31 7.10 -4.05 -5.95
N ASN A 32 7.36 -3.38 -7.06
CA ASN A 32 8.71 -3.16 -7.57
C ASN A 32 9.04 -1.69 -7.38
N TYR A 33 10.13 -1.42 -6.66
CA TYR A 33 10.60 -0.07 -6.40
C TYR A 33 11.61 0.35 -7.46
N PHE A 34 11.52 1.60 -7.88
CA PHE A 34 12.46 2.18 -8.85
C PHE A 34 13.64 2.78 -8.10
N ASP A 35 14.51 1.91 -7.59
CA ASP A 35 15.69 2.29 -6.83
C ASP A 35 16.93 1.52 -7.28
N ASP A 36 18.10 1.92 -6.75
CA ASP A 36 19.38 1.32 -7.12
C ASP A 36 19.52 -0.14 -6.68
N LYS A 37 18.81 -0.52 -5.63
CA LYS A 37 18.85 -1.89 -5.08
C LYS A 37 17.90 -2.83 -5.79
N GLU A 38 17.08 -2.30 -6.68
CA GLU A 38 16.02 -3.04 -7.34
C GLU A 38 15.13 -3.77 -6.32
N LYS A 39 14.65 -3.00 -5.34
CA LYS A 39 13.87 -3.55 -4.23
C LYS A 39 12.54 -4.09 -4.72
N GLU A 40 12.18 -5.28 -4.25
CA GLU A 40 10.87 -5.89 -4.48
C GLU A 40 10.25 -6.24 -3.13
N LEU A 41 9.00 -5.86 -2.95
CA LEU A 41 8.22 -6.23 -1.76
C LEU A 41 7.14 -7.20 -2.19
N VAL A 42 7.02 -8.33 -1.47
CA VAL A 42 5.95 -9.30 -1.68
C VAL A 42 5.26 -9.55 -0.35
N ILE A 43 3.94 -9.44 -0.36
CA ILE A 43 3.10 -9.82 0.77
C ILE A 43 2.12 -10.89 0.29
N ASN A 44 2.05 -11.98 1.03
CA ASN A 44 1.04 -13.01 0.82
C ASN A 44 0.48 -13.39 2.20
N ASN A 45 -0.71 -12.86 2.47
CA ASN A 45 -1.39 -12.97 3.76
C ASN A 45 -0.53 -12.42 4.91
N LYS A 46 0.03 -13.25 5.76
CA LYS A 46 0.81 -12.81 6.93
C LYS A 46 2.30 -12.74 6.66
N ARG A 47 2.74 -13.13 5.47
CA ARG A 47 4.17 -13.19 5.12
C ARG A 47 4.54 -11.96 4.30
N LEU A 48 5.56 -11.24 4.74
CA LEU A 48 6.13 -10.09 4.04
C LEU A 48 7.61 -10.33 3.81
N ALA A 49 8.06 -10.19 2.57
CA ALA A 49 9.46 -10.29 2.20
C ALA A 49 9.88 -9.08 1.39
N ILE A 50 11.08 -8.57 1.67
CA ILE A 50 11.73 -7.54 0.86
C ILE A 50 12.99 -8.14 0.29
N THR A 51 13.11 -8.10 -1.04
CA THR A 51 14.27 -8.59 -1.77
C THR A 51 15.00 -7.40 -2.41
N GLN A 52 16.30 -7.31 -2.16
CA GLN A 52 17.19 -6.43 -2.90
C GLN A 52 17.76 -7.24 -4.06
N LYS A 53 17.12 -7.19 -5.21
CA LYS A 53 17.44 -8.04 -6.36
C LYS A 53 18.87 -7.87 -6.83
N ARG A 54 19.38 -6.65 -6.80
CA ARG A 54 20.75 -6.34 -7.20
C ARG A 54 21.79 -7.14 -6.43
N TYR A 55 21.51 -7.43 -5.15
CA TYR A 55 22.41 -8.13 -4.24
C TYR A 55 21.97 -9.56 -3.97
N ASN A 56 20.85 -9.98 -4.54
CA ASN A 56 20.23 -11.30 -4.31
C ASN A 56 20.05 -11.59 -2.81
N LYS A 57 19.53 -10.60 -2.08
CA LYS A 57 19.27 -10.68 -0.64
C LYS A 57 17.79 -10.54 -0.35
N THR A 58 17.22 -11.48 0.41
CA THR A 58 15.82 -11.47 0.83
C THR A 58 15.73 -11.45 2.35
N TYR A 59 14.89 -10.56 2.86
CA TYR A 59 14.60 -10.40 4.28
C TYR A 59 13.12 -10.56 4.51
N HIS A 60 12.76 -11.29 5.60
CA HIS A 60 11.35 -11.40 6.01
C HIS A 60 11.07 -10.45 7.17
N TYR A 61 9.89 -9.85 7.17
CA TYR A 61 9.45 -8.89 8.17
C TYR A 61 8.04 -9.20 8.64
N PRO A 62 7.65 -8.79 9.86
CA PRO A 62 6.27 -8.84 10.29
C PRO A 62 5.39 -7.94 9.41
N ILE A 63 4.20 -8.43 9.05
CA ILE A 63 3.26 -7.66 8.21
C ILE A 63 2.85 -6.33 8.88
N SER A 64 2.87 -6.27 10.21
CA SER A 64 2.55 -5.06 10.97
C SER A 64 3.49 -3.88 10.67
N LYS A 65 4.66 -4.17 10.09
CA LYS A 65 5.62 -3.13 9.67
C LYS A 65 5.31 -2.53 8.31
N SER A 66 4.32 -3.09 7.58
CA SER A 66 4.00 -2.62 6.24
C SER A 66 3.05 -1.42 6.28
N PRO A 67 3.36 -0.32 5.54
CA PRO A 67 2.41 0.78 5.39
C PRO A 67 1.18 0.38 4.55
N PHE A 68 1.22 -0.76 3.87
CA PHE A 68 0.12 -1.25 3.04
C PHE A 68 -0.93 -2.04 3.83
N LEU A 69 -0.71 -2.31 5.11
CA LEU A 69 -1.60 -3.16 5.91
C LEU A 69 -3.07 -2.72 5.81
N ASN A 70 -3.32 -1.40 5.80
CA ASN A 70 -4.66 -0.84 5.81
C ASN A 70 -5.41 -1.02 4.49
N ILE A 71 -4.71 -1.30 3.39
CA ILE A 71 -5.34 -1.50 2.07
C ILE A 71 -5.38 -2.94 1.61
N LEU A 72 -4.67 -3.84 2.30
CA LEU A 72 -4.59 -5.25 1.92
C LEU A 72 -5.91 -6.00 2.12
N TYR A 73 -6.76 -5.50 3.00
CA TYR A 73 -8.01 -6.13 3.37
C TYR A 73 -9.16 -5.15 3.23
N LYS A 74 -10.19 -5.56 2.48
CA LYS A 74 -11.40 -4.73 2.29
C LYS A 74 -12.10 -4.39 3.60
N ASP A 75 -12.08 -5.31 4.56
CA ASP A 75 -12.70 -5.10 5.87
C ASP A 75 -12.04 -3.93 6.61
N LYS A 76 -10.72 -3.81 6.50
CA LYS A 76 -10.00 -2.70 7.12
C LYS A 76 -10.32 -1.37 6.46
N LEU A 77 -10.39 -1.35 5.13
CA LEU A 77 -10.82 -0.16 4.39
C LEU A 77 -12.25 0.22 4.75
N LEU A 78 -13.13 -0.78 4.86
CA LEU A 78 -14.53 -0.55 5.22
C LEU A 78 -14.66 0.02 6.63
N GLU A 79 -13.87 -0.46 7.58
CA GLU A 79 -13.81 0.08 8.94
C GLU A 79 -13.44 1.57 8.93
N ILE A 80 -12.42 1.94 8.13
CA ILE A 80 -12.00 3.34 7.98
C ILE A 80 -13.14 4.18 7.38
N VAL A 81 -13.81 3.66 6.37
CA VAL A 81 -14.95 4.36 5.74
C VAL A 81 -16.10 4.57 6.71
N GLN A 82 -16.43 3.56 7.51
CA GLN A 82 -17.56 3.61 8.44
C GLN A 82 -17.29 4.45 9.69
N SER A 83 -16.05 4.45 10.18
CA SER A 83 -15.69 5.07 11.45
C SER A 83 -14.91 6.38 11.29
N GLY A 84 -14.43 6.67 10.08
CA GLY A 84 -13.65 7.86 9.82
C GLY A 84 -14.49 9.11 9.69
N LYS A 85 -13.87 10.25 9.97
CA LYS A 85 -14.48 11.56 9.78
C LYS A 85 -14.34 11.96 8.31
N LEU A 86 -15.49 12.26 7.68
CA LEU A 86 -15.56 12.65 6.28
C LEU A 86 -15.28 14.15 6.10
N GLU A 87 -14.38 14.47 5.20
CA GLU A 87 -14.12 15.82 4.74
C GLU A 87 -14.17 15.86 3.22
N LEU A 88 -14.89 16.82 2.65
CA LEU A 88 -15.08 16.96 1.21
C LEU A 88 -14.40 18.22 0.71
N THR A 89 -13.67 18.10 -0.38
CA THR A 89 -13.21 19.23 -1.21
C THR A 89 -13.85 19.11 -2.59
N ASN A 90 -13.51 20.02 -3.51
CA ASN A 90 -14.09 20.00 -4.86
C ASN A 90 -13.74 18.73 -5.65
N GLN A 91 -12.58 18.12 -5.38
CA GLN A 91 -12.08 17.00 -6.17
C GLN A 91 -11.77 15.75 -5.35
N ILE A 92 -11.67 15.87 -4.03
CA ILE A 92 -11.15 14.83 -3.16
C ILE A 92 -12.11 14.56 -2.01
N ILE A 93 -12.32 13.27 -1.72
CA ILE A 93 -12.96 12.80 -0.49
C ILE A 93 -11.86 12.38 0.47
N LYS A 94 -11.85 12.96 1.65
CA LYS A 94 -10.94 12.64 2.74
C LYS A 94 -11.66 11.89 3.85
N LEU A 95 -11.08 10.79 4.30
CA LEU A 95 -11.55 10.09 5.50
C LEU A 95 -10.43 10.09 6.52
N VAL A 96 -10.67 10.69 7.68
CA VAL A 96 -9.70 10.75 8.78
C VAL A 96 -10.14 9.77 9.85
N TYR A 97 -9.27 8.81 10.15
CA TYR A 97 -9.50 7.76 11.12
C TYR A 97 -8.47 7.84 12.23
N PHE A 98 -8.95 7.84 13.48
CA PHE A 98 -8.10 7.86 14.66
C PHE A 98 -8.17 6.49 15.34
N GLY A 99 -7.14 5.67 15.10
CA GLY A 99 -6.93 4.41 15.80
C GLY A 99 -5.62 4.49 16.57
N ASP A 100 -4.81 3.44 16.51
CA ASP A 100 -3.45 3.46 17.06
C ASP A 100 -2.58 4.52 16.39
N ASN A 101 -2.81 4.73 15.11
CA ASN A 101 -2.21 5.81 14.31
C ASN A 101 -3.31 6.69 13.75
N GLU A 102 -2.98 7.93 13.44
CA GLU A 102 -3.86 8.80 12.65
C GLU A 102 -3.69 8.44 11.17
N ILE A 103 -4.78 8.01 10.53
CA ILE A 103 -4.79 7.60 9.13
C ILE A 103 -5.76 8.49 8.37
N THR A 104 -5.29 9.10 7.29
CA THR A 104 -6.14 9.85 6.36
C THR A 104 -6.10 9.14 5.01
N VAL A 105 -7.26 8.76 4.49
CA VAL A 105 -7.39 8.10 3.20
C VAL A 105 -8.05 9.07 2.22
N PHE A 106 -7.52 9.12 1.01
CA PHE A 106 -7.98 10.03 -0.04
C PHE A 106 -8.58 9.24 -1.19
N PHE A 107 -9.77 9.68 -1.64
CA PHE A 107 -10.44 9.12 -2.81
C PHE A 107 -10.73 10.24 -3.81
N ASP A 108 -10.74 9.90 -5.08
CA ASP A 108 -11.23 10.80 -6.12
C ASP A 108 -12.74 10.95 -5.97
N LYS A 109 -13.24 12.19 -5.91
CA LYS A 109 -14.65 12.45 -5.72
C LYS A 109 -15.50 12.04 -6.90
N LYS A 110 -14.93 12.07 -8.11
CA LYS A 110 -15.65 11.81 -9.35
C LYS A 110 -15.86 10.32 -9.60
N ASN A 111 -14.81 9.50 -9.42
CA ASN A 111 -14.85 8.07 -9.73
C ASN A 111 -14.67 7.17 -8.51
N LEU A 112 -14.43 7.74 -7.33
CA LEU A 112 -14.22 7.04 -6.07
C LEU A 112 -12.96 6.17 -6.03
N ASP A 113 -12.04 6.38 -6.95
CA ASP A 113 -10.76 5.68 -6.95
C ASP A 113 -9.91 6.12 -5.76
N LEU A 114 -9.22 5.15 -5.16
CA LEU A 114 -8.26 5.42 -4.10
C LEU A 114 -7.09 6.24 -4.68
N LYS A 115 -6.77 7.36 -4.03
CA LYS A 115 -5.69 8.26 -4.43
C LYS A 115 -4.46 8.13 -3.55
N GLY A 116 -4.62 7.69 -2.32
CA GLY A 116 -3.52 7.56 -1.40
C GLY A 116 -3.93 7.64 0.05
N TRP A 117 -2.93 7.72 0.91
CA TRP A 117 -3.15 7.88 2.34
C TRP A 117 -1.98 8.58 3.00
N LYS A 118 -2.26 9.12 4.18
CA LYS A 118 -1.25 9.63 5.11
C LYS A 118 -1.38 8.86 6.40
N ILE A 119 -0.25 8.47 6.96
CA ILE A 119 -0.19 7.86 8.28
C ILE A 119 0.74 8.69 9.14
N LYS A 120 0.25 9.08 10.31
CA LYS A 120 1.06 9.73 11.33
C LYS A 120 1.07 8.81 12.54
N ASP A 121 2.23 8.27 12.87
CA ASP A 121 2.35 7.37 14.00
C ASP A 121 2.61 8.14 15.31
N GLN A 122 2.60 7.39 16.42
CA GLN A 122 2.81 7.98 17.75
C GLN A 122 4.24 8.51 17.97
N TYR A 123 5.18 8.20 17.08
CA TYR A 123 6.57 8.67 17.14
C TYR A 123 6.83 9.83 16.19
N ASN A 124 5.77 10.46 15.66
CA ASN A 124 5.82 11.55 14.68
C ASN A 124 6.44 11.19 13.34
N ASN A 125 6.49 9.91 12.99
CA ASN A 125 6.82 9.53 11.63
C ASN A 125 5.63 9.82 10.72
N ASN A 126 5.90 10.43 9.57
CA ASN A 126 4.90 10.76 8.58
C ASN A 126 5.12 9.94 7.33
N ILE A 127 4.10 9.19 6.92
CA ILE A 127 4.08 8.45 5.66
C ILE A 127 3.03 9.09 4.78
N ASN A 128 3.44 9.58 3.61
CA ASN A 128 2.54 10.09 2.59
C ASN A 128 2.65 9.18 1.38
N PHE A 129 1.57 8.51 1.06
CA PHE A 129 1.51 7.57 -0.06
C PHE A 129 0.49 8.05 -1.07
N SER A 130 0.96 8.30 -2.30
CA SER A 130 0.10 8.68 -3.42
C SER A 130 0.14 7.56 -4.45
N LEU A 131 -1.00 7.24 -5.02
CA LEU A 131 -1.06 6.20 -6.04
C LEU A 131 -1.91 6.63 -7.22
N LYS A 132 -1.61 6.00 -8.37
CA LYS A 132 -2.39 6.16 -9.59
C LYS A 132 -2.75 4.76 -10.09
N ILE A 133 -4.05 4.47 -10.16
CA ILE A 133 -4.54 3.19 -10.63
C ILE A 133 -4.34 3.11 -12.14
N VAL A 134 -3.69 2.01 -12.58
CA VAL A 134 -3.41 1.72 -13.98
C VAL A 134 -4.43 0.73 -14.53
N ALA A 135 -4.79 -0.30 -13.75
CA ALA A 135 -5.73 -1.33 -14.18
C ALA A 135 -6.49 -1.90 -12.98
N LYS A 136 -7.70 -2.40 -13.24
CA LYS A 136 -8.57 -3.01 -12.23
C LYS A 136 -9.02 -4.39 -12.69
N ASN A 137 -9.18 -5.30 -11.74
CA ASN A 137 -9.79 -6.62 -11.94
C ASN A 137 -9.04 -7.53 -12.91
N ASP A 138 -7.74 -7.30 -13.10
CA ASP A 138 -6.89 -8.22 -13.87
C ASP A 138 -6.73 -9.53 -13.11
N VAL A 139 -6.56 -10.62 -13.87
CA VAL A 139 -6.24 -11.93 -13.32
C VAL A 139 -4.74 -12.13 -13.44
N PHE A 140 -4.09 -12.38 -12.32
CA PHE A 140 -2.64 -12.58 -12.28
C PHE A 140 -2.27 -14.04 -12.40
N LYS A 141 -1.11 -14.31 -12.98
CA LYS A 141 -0.59 -15.66 -13.13
C LYS A 141 -0.36 -16.32 -11.77
N LYS A 142 -0.54 -17.63 -11.72
CA LYS A 142 -0.19 -18.42 -10.54
C LYS A 142 1.29 -18.19 -10.18
N GLY A 143 1.57 -17.96 -8.90
CA GLY A 143 2.92 -17.69 -8.44
C GLY A 143 3.35 -16.22 -8.46
N THR A 144 2.51 -15.30 -8.96
CA THR A 144 2.81 -13.87 -8.97
C THR A 144 3.16 -13.34 -7.57
N PHE A 145 2.46 -13.82 -6.53
CA PHE A 145 2.63 -13.38 -5.14
C PHE A 145 3.40 -14.39 -4.29
N LYS A 146 4.22 -15.23 -4.90
CA LYS A 146 5.05 -16.18 -4.16
C LYS A 146 6.09 -15.43 -3.34
N VAL A 147 6.11 -15.67 -2.02
CA VAL A 147 7.07 -15.06 -1.11
C VAL A 147 8.42 -15.73 -1.28
N PRO A 148 9.50 -14.98 -1.61
CA PRO A 148 10.84 -15.57 -1.75
C PRO A 148 11.37 -16.10 -0.44
N GLU A 149 12.22 -17.14 -0.52
CA GLU A 149 12.92 -17.66 0.64
C GLU A 149 14.03 -16.70 1.07
N ILE A 150 14.37 -16.73 2.35
CA ILE A 150 15.53 -16.00 2.88
C ILE A 150 16.80 -16.60 2.30
N ASN A 151 17.69 -15.78 1.81
CA ASN A 151 18.97 -16.23 1.27
C ASN A 151 20.15 -15.43 1.83
#